data_63e6f66f38be29c6c19c4370758fd867
#
_entry.id   63e6f66f38be29c6c19c4370758fd867
#
_cell.length_a   1.000
_cell.length_b   1.000
_cell.length_c   1.000
_cell.angle_alpha   90.00
_cell.angle_beta   90.00
_cell.angle_gamma   90.00
#
_symmetry.space_group_name_H-M   'P 1'
#
loop_
_entity.id
_entity.type
_entity.pdbx_description
1 polymer ?
#
loop_
_entity_poly.entity_id
_entity_poly.type
_entity_poly.pdbx_seq_one_letter_code
_entity_poly.pdbx_strand_id
1 'polypeptide(L)' 'MNTDIIKGKWHQLKGDIRHRWGKLTDDDLDEVKGDAEKFIGKLQERYGYARDRARKELDEFMNSSDVVPTPKH' A
#
# COMPACT_ATOMS: atom_id res chain seq x y z
N MET A 1 -1.06 11.91 0.07
CA MET A 1 -1.41 10.85 0.96
C MET A 1 -0.80 11.04 2.31
N ASN A 2 -1.50 10.71 3.31
CA ASN A 2 -1.07 10.93 4.65
C ASN A 2 -0.63 9.64 5.29
N THR A 3 0.53 9.63 5.89
CA THR A 3 1.05 8.44 6.55
C THR A 3 0.15 7.99 7.67
N ASP A 4 -0.48 8.92 8.36
CA ASP A 4 -1.37 8.58 9.47
C ASP A 4 -2.60 7.83 9.02
N ILE A 5 -3.09 8.11 7.83
CA ILE A 5 -4.24 7.39 7.29
C ILE A 5 -3.89 5.94 7.07
N ILE A 6 -2.72 5.68 6.53
CA ILE A 6 -2.30 4.34 6.28
C ILE A 6 -2.11 3.61 7.59
N LYS A 7 -1.51 4.25 8.60
CA LYS A 7 -1.33 3.62 9.89
C LYS A 7 -2.65 3.31 10.55
N GLY A 8 -3.61 4.19 10.44
CA GLY A 8 -4.91 3.99 11.07
C GLY A 8 -5.70 2.84 10.48
N LYS A 9 -5.44 2.48 9.22
CA LYS A 9 -6.16 1.42 8.58
C LYS A 9 -5.30 0.20 8.29
N TRP A 10 -4.09 0.17 8.81
CA TRP A 10 -3.10 -0.83 8.43
C TRP A 10 -3.60 -2.26 8.60
N HIS A 11 -4.21 -2.53 9.71
CA HIS A 11 -4.71 -3.87 10.00
C HIS A 11 -5.72 -4.33 8.95
N GLN A 12 -6.55 -3.42 8.48
CA GLN A 12 -7.54 -3.74 7.46
C GLN A 12 -6.88 -3.83 6.10
N LEU A 13 -5.90 -3.00 5.83
CA LEU A 13 -5.28 -2.94 4.52
C LEU A 13 -4.35 -4.11 4.23
N LYS A 14 -3.82 -4.75 5.24
CA LYS A 14 -2.86 -5.83 5.04
C LYS A 14 -3.38 -6.92 4.10
N GLY A 15 -4.61 -7.33 4.30
CA GLY A 15 -5.20 -8.37 3.47
C GLY A 15 -5.32 -7.94 2.02
N ASP A 16 -5.79 -6.72 1.79
CA ASP A 16 -5.94 -6.20 0.45
C ASP A 16 -4.59 -6.02 -0.23
N ILE A 17 -3.59 -5.60 0.52
CA ILE A 17 -2.25 -5.42 0.02
C ILE A 17 -1.68 -6.76 -0.44
N ARG A 18 -1.85 -7.79 0.34
CA ARG A 18 -1.35 -9.10 -0.02
C ARG A 18 -2.06 -9.66 -1.24
N HIS A 19 -3.33 -9.32 -1.39
CA HIS A 19 -4.09 -9.75 -2.55
C HIS A 19 -3.59 -9.02 -3.81
N ARG A 20 -3.29 -7.75 -3.70
CA ARG A 20 -2.87 -6.95 -4.85
C ARG A 20 -1.39 -7.16 -5.18
N TRP A 21 -0.56 -7.25 -4.18
CA TRP A 21 0.88 -7.41 -4.36
C TRP A 21 1.33 -8.71 -3.72
N GLY A 22 1.11 -9.79 -4.41
CA GLY A 22 1.38 -11.13 -3.88
C GLY A 22 2.84 -11.39 -3.52
N LYS A 23 3.77 -10.59 -4.05
CA LYS A 23 5.18 -10.76 -3.71
C LYS A 23 5.53 -10.20 -2.34
N LEU A 24 4.65 -9.41 -1.74
CA LEU A 24 4.88 -8.90 -0.40
C LEU A 24 4.46 -9.95 0.61
N THR A 25 5.32 -10.25 1.56
CA THR A 25 5.03 -11.27 2.55
C THR A 25 4.51 -10.63 3.83
N ASP A 26 4.02 -11.45 4.74
CA ASP A 26 3.58 -10.94 6.04
C ASP A 26 4.73 -10.26 6.77
N ASP A 27 5.93 -10.80 6.65
CA ASP A 27 7.10 -10.20 7.28
C ASP A 27 7.38 -8.82 6.71
N ASP A 28 7.23 -8.66 5.39
CA ASP A 28 7.42 -7.37 4.75
C ASP A 28 6.42 -6.37 5.30
N LEU A 29 5.19 -6.78 5.44
CA LEU A 29 4.13 -5.90 5.93
C LEU A 29 4.33 -5.56 7.40
N ASP A 30 4.86 -6.48 8.17
CA ASP A 30 5.19 -6.23 9.56
C ASP A 30 6.30 -5.20 9.68
N GLU A 31 7.24 -5.20 8.76
CA GLU A 31 8.29 -4.19 8.75
C GLU A 31 7.75 -2.83 8.39
N VAL A 32 6.79 -2.78 7.49
CA VAL A 32 6.20 -1.53 7.03
C VAL A 32 5.37 -0.88 8.14
N LYS A 33 4.56 -1.64 8.82
CA LYS A 33 3.74 -1.15 9.92
C LYS A 33 2.93 0.10 9.59
N GLY A 34 2.45 0.17 8.38
CA GLY A 34 1.62 1.30 7.96
C GLY A 34 2.39 2.55 7.56
N ASP A 35 3.70 2.49 7.49
CA ASP A 35 4.51 3.63 7.09
C ASP A 35 4.58 3.66 5.56
N ALA A 36 4.07 4.71 4.95
CA ALA A 36 4.01 4.80 3.49
C ALA A 36 5.39 4.76 2.83
N GLU A 37 6.38 5.39 3.43
CA GLU A 37 7.72 5.41 2.86
C GLU A 37 8.33 4.01 2.87
N LYS A 38 8.12 3.28 3.93
CA LYS A 38 8.62 1.92 4.02
C LYS A 38 7.90 1.01 3.03
N PHE A 39 6.61 1.24 2.82
CA PHE A 39 5.84 0.47 1.86
C PHE A 39 6.37 0.71 0.45
N ILE A 40 6.63 1.97 0.11
CA ILE A 40 7.20 2.31 -1.19
C ILE A 40 8.54 1.60 -1.36
N GLY A 41 9.36 1.58 -0.33
CA GLY A 41 10.63 0.89 -0.36
C GLY A 41 10.48 -0.61 -0.62
N LYS A 42 9.48 -1.22 -0.02
CA LYS A 42 9.23 -2.65 -0.25
C LYS A 42 8.77 -2.92 -1.68
N LEU A 43 7.96 -2.05 -2.26
CA LEU A 43 7.57 -2.21 -3.65
C LEU A 43 8.79 -2.10 -4.57
N GLN A 44 9.68 -1.20 -4.26
CA GLN A 44 10.91 -1.06 -5.04
C GLN A 44 11.76 -2.33 -4.91
N GLU A 45 11.84 -2.86 -3.72
CA GLU A 45 12.65 -4.03 -3.45
C GLU A 45 12.09 -5.30 -4.08
N ARG A 46 10.82 -5.51 -3.97
CA ARG A 46 10.20 -6.76 -4.43
C ARG A 46 9.81 -6.76 -5.90
N TYR A 47 9.47 -5.61 -6.43
CA TYR A 47 9.01 -5.51 -7.82
C TYR A 47 9.98 -4.77 -8.73
N GLY A 48 11.00 -4.15 -8.17
CA GLY A 48 11.94 -3.40 -8.99
C GLY A 48 11.38 -2.09 -9.52
N TYR A 49 10.34 -1.57 -8.90
CA TYR A 49 9.75 -0.32 -9.36
C TYR A 49 10.65 0.86 -9.06
N ALA A 50 10.63 1.88 -9.91
CA ALA A 50 11.21 3.14 -9.54
C ALA A 50 10.35 3.76 -8.45
N ARG A 51 10.89 4.65 -7.67
CA ARG A 51 10.17 5.25 -6.56
C ARG A 51 8.86 5.91 -7.01
N ASP A 52 8.88 6.62 -8.12
CA ASP A 52 7.68 7.31 -8.61
C ASP A 52 6.59 6.30 -8.94
N ARG A 53 6.95 5.19 -9.54
CA ARG A 53 5.99 4.15 -9.87
C ARG A 53 5.43 3.51 -8.62
N ALA A 54 6.30 3.24 -7.65
CA ALA A 54 5.85 2.63 -6.40
C ALA A 54 4.88 3.54 -5.68
N ARG A 55 5.15 4.82 -5.67
CA ARG A 55 4.27 5.78 -5.03
C ARG A 55 2.94 5.87 -5.75
N LYS A 56 2.97 5.85 -7.08
CA LYS A 56 1.74 5.89 -7.86
C LYS A 56 0.89 4.65 -7.59
N GLU A 57 1.52 3.49 -7.49
CA GLU A 57 0.81 2.25 -7.21
C GLU A 57 0.14 2.33 -5.84
N LEU A 58 0.83 2.87 -4.86
CA LEU A 58 0.26 3.02 -3.53
C LEU A 58 -0.90 4.01 -3.55
N ASP A 59 -0.75 5.12 -4.23
CA ASP A 59 -1.80 6.13 -4.31
C ASP A 59 -3.05 5.57 -4.97
N GLU A 60 -2.88 4.82 -6.04
CA GLU A 60 -4.00 4.20 -6.75
C GLU A 60 -4.69 3.19 -5.85
N PHE A 61 -3.93 2.43 -5.11
CA PHE A 61 -4.49 1.45 -4.19
C PHE A 61 -5.31 2.14 -3.11
N MET A 62 -4.79 3.19 -2.52
CA MET A 62 -5.49 3.90 -1.45
C MET A 62 -6.78 4.54 -1.97
N ASN A 63 -6.75 5.09 -3.15
CA ASN A 63 -7.94 5.68 -3.74
C ASN A 63 -8.99 4.64 -4.04
N SER A 64 -8.58 3.50 -4.57
CA SER A 64 -9.50 2.45 -4.94
C SER A 64 -10.07 1.78 -3.74
N SER A 65 -9.21 1.44 -2.77
CA SER A 65 -9.65 0.71 -1.64
C SER A 65 -10.50 1.54 -0.72
N ASP A 66 -10.22 2.80 -0.59
CA ASP A 66 -10.92 3.61 0.31
C ASP A 66 -12.23 4.02 -0.16
N VAL A 67 -12.39 4.06 -1.37
CA VAL A 67 -13.52 4.49 -1.87
C VAL A 67 -14.55 3.73 -1.90
N VAL A 68 -14.35 2.87 -2.22
CA VAL A 68 -15.39 2.10 -2.24
C VAL A 68 -16.53 2.62 -2.72
N PRO A 69 -17.08 3.17 -2.34
CA PRO A 69 -18.35 3.46 -2.71
C PRO A 69 -18.44 4.38 -3.76
N THR A 70 -18.42 4.81 -4.00
CA THR A 70 -18.68 5.72 -4.79
C THR A 70 -18.39 5.80 -5.93
N PRO A 71 -18.70 5.84 -6.43
CA PRO A 71 -18.48 6.07 -7.31
C PRO A 71 -18.65 7.00 -7.94
N LYS A 72 -18.59 7.47 -8.02
CA LYS A 72 -18.65 8.12 -8.61
C LYS A 72 -18.59 8.07 -9.41
N HIS A 73 -18.74 8.02 -9.56
CA HIS A 73 -18.65 8.10 -10.05
C HIS A 73 -18.82 8.02 -10.39
#